data_cd63a28d2530f5600dae5096ca08899b
#
_entry.id   cd63a28d2530f5600dae5096ca08899b
#
_cell.length_a   1.000
_cell.length_b   1.000
_cell.length_c   1.000
_cell.angle_alpha   90.00
_cell.angle_beta   90.00
_cell.angle_gamma   90.00
#
_symmetry.space_group_name_H-M   'P 1'
#
loop_
_entity.id
_entity.type
_entity.pdbx_description
1 polymer ?
#
loop_
_entity_poly.entity_id
_entity_poly.type
_entity_poly.pdbx_seq_one_letter_code
_entity_poly.pdbx_strand_id
1 'polypeptide(L)'
;MLDTTMLPPPTTEGHNADDDALVRAAVAGDTGAYERIYRRHSPRLYAVLWRLCGGNAARAEDALQDAFLQAWRALPGFRFESSLGTWLHRLGVNAALMELRGQAGRELDIEEGVELLDQLPGPQRCAGTALDLERALETLPPRARAVLVLHDIEGWKHHEIADQLQMAVGSSKAHLHRARGL
;
A
#
# COMPACT_ATOMS: atom_id res chain seq x y z
N MET A 1 -16.25 12.60 9.44
CA MET A 1 -15.76 13.27 8.21
C MET A 1 -14.35 12.76 8.01
N LEU A 2 -14.13 11.82 7.10
CA LEU A 2 -12.79 11.35 6.75
C LEU A 2 -12.24 12.35 5.74
N ASP A 3 -11.21 13.08 6.15
CA ASP A 3 -10.51 14.05 5.31
C ASP A 3 -9.74 13.29 4.21
N THR A 4 -10.28 13.30 3.00
CA THR A 4 -9.76 12.59 1.82
C THR A 4 -8.58 13.36 1.16
N THR A 5 -8.09 14.42 1.81
CA THR A 5 -7.35 15.50 1.13
C THR A 5 -5.84 15.31 1.04
N MET A 6 -5.24 14.22 1.58
CA MET A 6 -3.78 14.17 1.71
C MET A 6 -3.13 12.85 1.27
N LEU A 7 -3.28 12.46 0.00
CA LEU A 7 -2.38 11.48 -0.58
C LEU A 7 -2.02 11.85 -2.03
N PRO A 8 -0.72 11.76 -2.38
CA PRO A 8 -0.25 12.00 -3.74
C PRO A 8 -0.70 10.90 -4.69
N PRO A 9 -0.74 11.19 -5.98
CA PRO A 9 -1.13 10.20 -6.96
C PRO A 9 -0.02 9.17 -7.18
N PRO A 10 -0.31 7.88 -7.12
CA PRO A 10 0.48 6.91 -7.84
C PRO A 10 0.36 7.19 -9.35
N THR A 11 1.41 6.86 -10.07
CA THR A 11 1.58 7.05 -11.51
C THR A 11 0.29 6.92 -12.31
N THR A 12 0.05 7.94 -13.08
CA THR A 12 -1.05 8.25 -13.99
C THR A 12 -1.50 7.05 -14.83
N GLU A 13 -2.42 6.24 -14.33
CA GLU A 13 -3.35 5.55 -15.23
C GLU A 13 -4.44 6.54 -15.57
N GLY A 14 -4.56 6.83 -16.86
CA GLY A 14 -5.54 7.78 -17.37
C GLY A 14 -6.96 7.40 -16.93
N HIS A 15 -7.82 8.39 -16.88
CA HIS A 15 -9.25 8.21 -16.66
C HIS A 15 -9.78 7.15 -17.62
N ASN A 16 -10.35 6.07 -17.09
CA ASN A 16 -10.93 5.01 -17.89
C ASN A 16 -12.44 5.20 -17.94
N ALA A 17 -12.96 5.57 -19.11
CA ALA A 17 -14.39 5.79 -19.32
C ALA A 17 -15.26 4.58 -18.91
N ASP A 18 -14.71 3.37 -19.03
CA ASP A 18 -15.39 2.14 -18.59
C ASP A 18 -15.54 2.10 -17.07
N ASP A 19 -14.50 2.50 -16.32
CA ASP A 19 -14.55 2.55 -14.85
C ASP A 19 -15.55 3.60 -14.37
N ASP A 20 -15.59 4.76 -15.05
CA ASP A 20 -16.57 5.82 -14.75
C ASP A 20 -18.01 5.34 -14.95
N ALA A 21 -18.25 4.57 -16.00
CA ALA A 21 -19.57 3.97 -16.26
C ALA A 21 -19.93 2.94 -15.19
N LEU A 22 -18.97 2.08 -14.78
CA LEU A 22 -19.16 1.11 -13.71
C LEU A 22 -19.45 1.79 -12.37
N VAL A 23 -18.74 2.87 -12.04
CA VAL A 23 -18.97 3.63 -10.81
C VAL A 23 -20.39 4.20 -10.79
N ARG A 24 -20.84 4.86 -11.88
CA ARG A 24 -22.18 5.43 -11.95
C ARG A 24 -23.27 4.34 -11.82
N ALA A 25 -23.08 3.19 -12.45
CA ALA A 25 -24.02 2.06 -12.37
C ALA A 25 -24.06 1.48 -10.94
N ALA A 26 -22.89 1.30 -10.30
CA ALA A 26 -22.81 0.79 -8.94
C ALA A 26 -23.47 1.76 -7.93
N VAL A 27 -23.28 3.07 -8.08
CA VAL A 27 -23.93 4.10 -7.25
C VAL A 27 -25.44 4.10 -7.47
N ALA A 28 -25.91 3.78 -8.67
CA ALA A 28 -27.33 3.62 -8.99
C ALA A 28 -27.95 2.30 -8.46
N GLY A 29 -27.13 1.43 -7.81
CA GLY A 29 -27.59 0.20 -7.18
C GLY A 29 -27.30 -1.09 -7.97
N ASP A 30 -26.56 -1.00 -9.09
CA ASP A 30 -26.11 -2.20 -9.83
C ASP A 30 -24.92 -2.85 -9.11
N THR A 31 -25.21 -3.87 -8.30
CA THR A 31 -24.19 -4.66 -7.58
C THR A 31 -23.27 -5.42 -8.54
N GLY A 32 -23.76 -5.80 -9.73
CA GLY A 32 -22.96 -6.44 -10.78
C GLY A 32 -21.89 -5.48 -11.34
N ALA A 33 -22.19 -4.17 -11.40
CA ALA A 33 -21.19 -3.17 -11.77
C ALA A 33 -20.07 -3.10 -10.73
N TYR A 34 -20.40 -3.16 -9.43
CA TYR A 34 -19.40 -3.21 -8.37
C TYR A 34 -18.55 -4.48 -8.39
N GLU A 35 -19.17 -5.63 -8.66
CA GLU A 35 -18.43 -6.89 -8.83
C GLU A 35 -17.42 -6.79 -9.98
N ARG A 36 -17.77 -6.12 -11.09
CA ARG A 36 -16.83 -5.88 -12.21
C ARG A 36 -15.69 -4.97 -11.79
N ILE A 37 -15.93 -3.92 -10.99
CA ILE A 37 -14.90 -3.08 -10.39
C ILE A 37 -13.96 -3.94 -9.54
N TYR A 38 -14.50 -4.77 -8.64
CA TYR A 38 -13.71 -5.67 -7.81
C TYR A 38 -12.82 -6.59 -8.64
N ARG A 39 -13.38 -7.33 -9.60
CA ARG A 39 -12.64 -8.26 -10.45
C ARG A 39 -11.52 -7.60 -11.25
N ARG A 40 -11.72 -6.36 -11.69
CA ARG A 40 -10.75 -5.61 -12.48
C ARG A 40 -9.57 -5.11 -11.65
N HIS A 41 -9.83 -4.59 -10.45
CA HIS A 41 -8.84 -3.89 -9.66
C HIS A 41 -8.21 -4.72 -8.54
N SER A 42 -8.88 -5.77 -8.05
CA SER A 42 -8.38 -6.58 -6.93
C SER A 42 -7.03 -7.26 -7.19
N PRO A 43 -6.71 -7.81 -8.39
CA PRO A 43 -5.44 -8.51 -8.56
C PRO A 43 -4.23 -7.59 -8.40
N ARG A 44 -4.31 -6.38 -8.97
CA ARG A 44 -3.23 -5.38 -8.88
C ARG A 44 -3.10 -4.85 -7.44
N LEU A 45 -4.22 -4.52 -6.81
CA LEU A 45 -4.23 -4.04 -5.45
C LEU A 45 -3.70 -5.11 -4.49
N TYR A 46 -4.14 -6.36 -4.64
CA TYR A 46 -3.65 -7.49 -3.84
C TYR A 46 -2.13 -7.64 -3.91
N ALA A 47 -1.53 -7.52 -5.09
CA ALA A 47 -0.08 -7.63 -5.26
C ALA A 47 0.70 -6.60 -4.43
N VAL A 48 0.19 -5.37 -4.32
CA VAL A 48 0.78 -4.32 -3.47
C VAL A 48 0.58 -4.64 -1.99
N LEU A 49 -0.64 -5.01 -1.60
CA LEU A 49 -0.97 -5.34 -0.22
C LEU A 49 -0.18 -6.54 0.28
N TRP A 50 -0.01 -7.56 -0.56
CA TRP A 50 0.79 -8.74 -0.26
C TRP A 50 2.25 -8.38 0.07
N ARG A 51 2.86 -7.47 -0.72
CA ARG A 51 4.20 -6.96 -0.44
C ARG A 51 4.26 -6.15 0.85
N LEU A 52 3.29 -5.27 1.08
CA LEU A 52 3.21 -4.49 2.33
C LEU A 52 3.04 -5.39 3.56
N CYS A 53 2.26 -6.45 3.44
CA CYS A 53 2.03 -7.44 4.50
C CYS A 53 3.15 -8.48 4.64
N GLY A 54 4.26 -8.38 3.87
CA GLY A 54 5.41 -9.27 3.97
C GLY A 54 5.11 -10.71 3.57
N GLY A 55 4.39 -10.91 2.48
CA GLY A 55 4.04 -12.22 1.97
C GLY A 55 2.92 -12.92 2.77
N ASN A 56 2.35 -12.27 3.77
CA ASN A 56 1.25 -12.84 4.54
C ASN A 56 -0.08 -12.72 3.79
N ALA A 57 -0.51 -13.82 3.17
CA ALA A 57 -1.71 -13.87 2.35
C ALA A 57 -2.98 -13.48 3.13
N ALA A 58 -3.14 -13.99 4.35
CA ALA A 58 -4.33 -13.71 5.17
C ALA A 58 -4.46 -12.21 5.46
N ARG A 59 -3.37 -11.55 5.85
CA ARG A 59 -3.36 -10.09 6.10
C ARG A 59 -3.61 -9.29 4.82
N ALA A 60 -3.05 -9.73 3.70
CA ALA A 60 -3.27 -9.07 2.41
C ALA A 60 -4.73 -9.20 1.96
N GLU A 61 -5.36 -10.35 2.19
CA GLU A 61 -6.78 -10.58 1.91
C GLU A 61 -7.68 -9.73 2.81
N ASP A 62 -7.39 -9.66 4.11
CA ASP A 62 -8.11 -8.81 5.06
C ASP A 62 -8.02 -7.34 4.66
N ALA A 63 -6.83 -6.83 4.36
CA ALA A 63 -6.63 -5.46 3.91
C ALA A 63 -7.34 -5.17 2.57
N LEU A 64 -7.35 -6.14 1.64
CA LEU A 64 -8.07 -6.04 0.38
C LEU A 64 -9.58 -5.96 0.62
N GLN A 65 -10.12 -6.82 1.47
CA GLN A 65 -11.54 -6.84 1.83
C GLN A 65 -11.95 -5.51 2.47
N ASP A 66 -11.18 -5.04 3.43
CA ASP A 66 -11.43 -3.75 4.10
C ASP A 66 -11.41 -2.59 3.12
N ALA A 67 -10.43 -2.56 2.20
CA ALA A 67 -10.34 -1.53 1.17
C ALA A 67 -11.60 -1.49 0.29
N PHE A 68 -12.07 -2.65 -0.18
CA PHE A 68 -13.27 -2.71 -1.00
C PHE A 68 -14.55 -2.44 -0.22
N LEU A 69 -14.64 -2.82 1.06
CA LEU A 69 -15.77 -2.42 1.93
C LEU A 69 -15.82 -0.91 2.15
N GLN A 70 -14.66 -0.28 2.37
CA GLN A 70 -14.56 1.18 2.46
C GLN A 70 -14.90 1.84 1.13
N ALA A 71 -14.40 1.28 0.01
CA ALA A 71 -14.72 1.75 -1.32
C ALA A 71 -16.22 1.72 -1.60
N TRP A 72 -16.90 0.61 -1.28
CA TRP A 72 -18.36 0.51 -1.44
C TRP A 72 -19.12 1.62 -0.72
N ARG A 73 -18.73 1.88 0.54
CA ARG A 73 -19.38 2.91 1.36
C ARG A 73 -19.09 4.33 0.87
N ALA A 74 -17.89 4.56 0.35
CA ALA A 74 -17.42 5.88 -0.09
C ALA A 74 -17.70 6.17 -1.58
N LEU A 75 -18.08 5.15 -2.37
CA LEU A 75 -18.28 5.27 -3.82
C LEU A 75 -19.28 6.38 -4.22
N PRO A 76 -20.40 6.61 -3.50
CA PRO A 76 -21.31 7.71 -3.82
C PRO A 76 -20.67 9.10 -3.74
N GLY A 77 -19.58 9.25 -2.99
CA GLY A 77 -18.80 10.50 -2.85
C GLY A 77 -17.60 10.58 -3.79
N PHE A 78 -17.38 9.61 -4.65
CA PHE A 78 -16.24 9.62 -5.59
C PHE A 78 -16.43 10.73 -6.64
N ARG A 79 -15.46 11.66 -6.72
CA ARG A 79 -15.56 12.89 -7.51
C ARG A 79 -14.94 12.83 -8.90
N PHE A 80 -14.39 11.69 -9.28
CA PHE A 80 -13.67 11.54 -10.56
C PHE A 80 -12.47 12.50 -10.72
N GLU A 81 -11.87 12.96 -9.61
CA GLU A 81 -10.66 13.80 -9.61
C GLU A 81 -9.37 13.00 -9.85
N SER A 82 -9.46 11.70 -9.73
CA SER A 82 -8.41 10.72 -10.03
C SER A 82 -9.02 9.50 -10.70
N SER A 83 -8.18 8.61 -11.29
CA SER A 83 -8.69 7.33 -11.77
C SER A 83 -9.25 6.49 -10.60
N LEU A 84 -10.22 5.63 -10.89
CA LEU A 84 -10.79 4.71 -9.90
C LEU A 84 -9.70 3.80 -9.31
N GLY A 85 -8.77 3.31 -10.15
CA GLY A 85 -7.64 2.49 -9.71
C GLY A 85 -6.75 3.21 -8.70
N THR A 86 -6.43 4.49 -8.96
CA THR A 86 -5.66 5.34 -8.03
C THR A 86 -6.37 5.52 -6.70
N TRP A 87 -7.67 5.75 -6.72
CA TRP A 87 -8.47 5.93 -5.51
C TRP A 87 -8.57 4.63 -4.69
N LEU A 88 -8.83 3.49 -5.35
CA LEU A 88 -8.83 2.17 -4.70
C LEU A 88 -7.46 1.81 -4.12
N HIS A 89 -6.39 2.12 -4.84
CA HIS A 89 -5.02 1.91 -4.36
C HIS A 89 -4.76 2.66 -3.05
N ARG A 90 -5.20 3.93 -2.95
CA ARG A 90 -5.08 4.70 -1.71
C ARG A 90 -5.82 4.05 -0.54
N LEU A 91 -7.05 3.57 -0.77
CA LEU A 91 -7.81 2.89 0.27
C LEU A 91 -7.10 1.62 0.74
N GLY A 92 -6.59 0.81 -0.19
CA GLY A 92 -5.88 -0.42 0.14
C GLY A 92 -4.57 -0.18 0.90
N VAL A 93 -3.74 0.73 0.42
CA VAL A 93 -2.50 1.10 1.12
C VAL A 93 -2.80 1.61 2.52
N ASN A 94 -3.82 2.47 2.69
CA ASN A 94 -4.23 2.95 4.00
C ASN A 94 -4.67 1.81 4.93
N ALA A 95 -5.46 0.84 4.43
CA ALA A 95 -5.89 -0.31 5.21
C ALA A 95 -4.68 -1.12 5.71
N ALA A 96 -3.73 -1.46 4.82
CA ALA A 96 -2.52 -2.18 5.21
C ALA A 96 -1.64 -1.40 6.19
N LEU A 97 -1.48 -0.09 6.01
CA LEU A 97 -0.68 0.74 6.91
C LEU A 97 -1.35 0.95 8.28
N MET A 98 -2.68 0.95 8.36
CA MET A 98 -3.41 0.98 9.63
C MET A 98 -3.16 -0.29 10.43
N GLU A 99 -3.14 -1.44 9.79
CA GLU A 99 -2.79 -2.70 10.42
C GLU A 99 -1.35 -2.68 10.96
N LEU A 100 -0.39 -2.22 10.15
CA LEU A 100 1.01 -2.08 10.59
C LEU A 100 1.15 -1.12 11.79
N ARG A 101 0.39 -0.03 11.83
CA ARG A 101 0.37 0.90 12.98
C ARG A 101 -0.22 0.26 14.23
N GLY A 102 -1.28 -0.53 14.09
CA GLY A 102 -1.89 -1.26 15.20
C GLY A 102 -0.93 -2.30 15.82
N GLN A 103 -0.05 -2.87 15.02
CA GLN A 103 1.01 -3.77 15.48
C GLN A 103 2.19 -3.03 16.12
N ALA A 104 2.60 -1.89 15.58
CA ALA A 104 3.69 -1.07 16.14
C ALA A 104 3.36 -0.54 17.55
N GLY A 105 2.08 -0.41 17.91
CA GLY A 105 1.65 -0.14 19.28
C GLY A 105 1.79 -1.35 20.23
N ARG A 106 2.09 -2.53 19.70
CA ARG A 106 2.35 -3.78 20.45
C ARG A 106 3.79 -4.25 20.40
N GLU A 107 4.55 -3.83 19.38
CA GLU A 107 5.93 -4.26 19.15
C GLU A 107 6.76 -3.02 18.73
N LEU A 108 7.59 -2.55 19.66
CA LEU A 108 8.80 -1.79 19.43
C LEU A 108 8.71 -0.29 19.10
N ASP A 109 9.34 0.47 19.96
CA ASP A 109 9.77 1.85 19.75
C ASP A 109 10.55 2.02 18.43
N ILE A 110 10.43 3.20 17.86
CA ILE A 110 10.93 3.58 16.50
C ILE A 110 12.44 3.35 16.34
N GLU A 111 13.20 3.36 17.43
CA GLU A 111 14.65 3.17 17.46
C GLU A 111 15.03 1.70 17.25
N GLU A 112 14.28 0.74 17.78
CA GLU A 112 14.58 -0.69 17.66
C GLU A 112 14.42 -1.24 16.22
N GLY A 113 13.51 -0.68 15.41
CA GLY A 113 13.36 -1.09 14.01
C GLY A 113 14.56 -0.72 13.14
N VAL A 114 15.35 0.26 13.56
CA VAL A 114 16.57 0.71 12.88
C VAL A 114 17.75 -0.16 13.29
N GLU A 115 17.85 -0.54 14.58
CA GLU A 115 18.86 -1.46 15.07
C GLU A 115 18.69 -2.89 14.53
N LEU A 116 17.46 -3.36 14.34
CA LEU A 116 17.17 -4.66 13.74
C LEU A 116 17.65 -4.76 12.28
N LEU A 117 17.62 -3.67 11.52
CA LEU A 117 18.13 -3.65 10.15
C LEU A 117 19.65 -3.82 10.08
N ASP A 118 20.37 -3.31 11.08
CA ASP A 118 21.84 -3.44 11.14
C ASP A 118 22.27 -4.88 11.53
N GLN A 119 21.38 -5.70 12.07
CA GLN A 119 21.64 -7.09 12.45
C GLN A 119 21.30 -8.10 11.34
N LEU A 120 20.67 -7.66 10.24
CA LEU A 120 20.40 -8.55 9.12
C LEU A 120 21.69 -8.91 8.39
N PRO A 121 21.85 -10.17 7.94
CA PRO A 121 23.00 -10.56 7.15
C PRO A 121 23.10 -9.67 5.91
N GLY A 122 24.30 -9.19 5.62
CA GLY A 122 24.55 -8.33 4.47
C GLY A 122 24.20 -9.00 3.14
N PRO A 123 24.24 -8.24 2.02
CA PRO A 123 23.69 -8.67 0.76
C PRO A 123 24.35 -9.96 0.26
N GLN A 124 23.59 -11.05 0.24
CA GLN A 124 23.92 -12.15 -0.62
C GLN A 124 23.62 -11.69 -2.06
N ARG A 125 24.64 -11.61 -2.88
CA ARG A 125 24.51 -11.33 -4.32
C ARG A 125 23.69 -12.48 -4.96
N CYS A 126 22.39 -12.36 -4.93
CA CYS A 126 21.50 -13.21 -5.69
C CYS A 126 21.33 -12.60 -7.08
N ALA A 127 21.41 -13.42 -8.11
CA ALA A 127 21.03 -13.05 -9.46
C ALA A 127 19.51 -12.71 -9.42
N GLY A 128 19.19 -11.41 -9.50
CA GLY A 128 17.89 -10.86 -9.15
C GLY A 128 16.74 -11.42 -9.99
N THR A 129 16.01 -12.34 -9.44
CA THR A 129 14.69 -12.73 -9.92
C THR A 129 13.61 -12.03 -9.11
N ALA A 130 12.40 -11.91 -9.65
CA ALA A 130 11.26 -11.36 -8.93
C ALA A 130 10.99 -12.12 -7.61
N LEU A 131 11.27 -13.43 -7.59
CA LEU A 131 11.17 -14.28 -6.40
C LEU A 131 12.17 -13.90 -5.30
N ASP A 132 13.36 -13.45 -5.69
CA ASP A 132 14.38 -13.03 -4.73
C ASP A 132 14.01 -11.69 -4.07
N LEU A 133 13.41 -10.78 -4.82
CA LEU A 133 12.88 -9.53 -4.28
C LEU A 133 11.75 -9.79 -3.25
N GLU A 134 10.83 -10.69 -3.58
CA GLU A 134 9.72 -11.01 -2.69
C GLU A 134 10.21 -11.64 -1.38
N ARG A 135 11.15 -12.57 -1.44
CA ARG A 135 11.79 -13.15 -0.26
C ARG A 135 12.57 -12.11 0.56
N ALA A 136 13.29 -11.22 -0.11
CA ALA A 136 13.99 -10.12 0.58
C ALA A 136 13.00 -9.21 1.30
N LEU A 137 11.87 -8.88 0.69
CA LEU A 137 10.83 -8.07 1.33
C LEU A 137 10.24 -8.76 2.58
N GLU A 138 10.08 -10.08 2.58
CA GLU A 138 9.57 -10.84 3.72
C GLU A 138 10.48 -10.73 4.95
N THR A 139 11.80 -10.65 4.74
CA THR A 139 12.78 -10.56 5.83
C THR A 139 12.92 -9.17 6.44
N LEU A 140 12.44 -8.12 5.74
CA LEU A 140 12.55 -6.75 6.21
C LEU A 140 11.61 -6.46 7.39
N PRO A 141 12.04 -5.67 8.38
CA PRO A 141 11.15 -5.12 9.39
C PRO A 141 9.97 -4.37 8.75
N PRO A 142 8.77 -4.45 9.32
CA PRO A 142 7.56 -3.95 8.67
C PRO A 142 7.62 -2.51 8.19
N ARG A 143 8.23 -1.60 8.96
CA ARG A 143 8.38 -0.18 8.59
C ARG A 143 9.36 0.01 7.43
N ALA A 144 10.48 -0.70 7.44
CA ALA A 144 11.48 -0.62 6.38
C ALA A 144 10.93 -1.18 5.07
N ARG A 145 10.22 -2.30 5.13
CA ARG A 145 9.49 -2.88 4.01
C ARG A 145 8.45 -1.92 3.44
N ALA A 146 7.62 -1.31 4.30
CA ALA A 146 6.62 -0.34 3.86
C ALA A 146 7.28 0.85 3.15
N VAL A 147 8.36 1.40 3.67
CA VAL A 147 9.10 2.49 3.03
C VAL A 147 9.66 2.07 1.68
N LEU A 148 10.27 0.89 1.57
CA LEU A 148 10.83 0.38 0.32
C LEU A 148 9.73 0.17 -0.73
N VAL A 149 8.63 -0.50 -0.38
CA VAL A 149 7.51 -0.76 -1.28
C VAL A 149 6.89 0.56 -1.75
N LEU A 150 6.58 1.47 -0.84
CA LEU A 150 5.93 2.74 -1.18
C LEU A 150 6.84 3.64 -2.02
N HIS A 151 8.12 3.70 -1.71
CA HIS A 151 9.05 4.58 -2.43
C HIS A 151 9.49 3.99 -3.78
N ASP A 152 10.02 2.76 -3.79
CA ASP A 152 10.69 2.18 -4.98
C ASP A 152 9.73 1.49 -5.93
N ILE A 153 8.63 0.94 -5.43
CA ILE A 153 7.64 0.26 -6.27
C ILE A 153 6.47 1.19 -6.62
N GLU A 154 5.95 1.93 -5.64
CA GLU A 154 4.77 2.77 -5.81
C GLU A 154 5.11 4.25 -6.11
N GLY A 155 6.38 4.64 -6.05
CA GLY A 155 6.84 5.97 -6.44
C GLY A 155 6.48 7.12 -5.49
N TRP A 156 6.15 6.81 -4.21
CA TRP A 156 5.81 7.83 -3.23
C TRP A 156 7.04 8.63 -2.79
N LYS A 157 6.82 9.88 -2.46
CA LYS A 157 7.88 10.75 -1.91
C LYS A 157 8.04 10.52 -0.41
N HIS A 158 9.26 10.73 0.10
CA HIS A 158 9.56 10.51 1.52
C HIS A 158 8.67 11.29 2.50
N HIS A 159 8.23 12.51 2.16
CA HIS A 159 7.34 13.28 3.02
C HIS A 159 5.94 12.64 3.11
N GLU A 160 5.45 12.10 2.00
CA GLU A 160 4.16 11.40 1.93
C GLU A 160 4.19 10.11 2.76
N ILE A 161 5.29 9.36 2.63
CA ILE A 161 5.52 8.14 3.43
C ILE A 161 5.65 8.49 4.92
N ALA A 162 6.39 9.56 5.24
CA ALA A 162 6.59 10.02 6.60
C ALA A 162 5.25 10.40 7.28
N ASP A 163 4.40 11.13 6.58
CA ASP A 163 3.06 11.50 7.07
C ASP A 163 2.19 10.24 7.28
N GLN A 164 2.22 9.30 6.34
CA GLN A 164 1.43 8.07 6.43
C GLN A 164 1.89 7.12 7.54
N LEU A 165 3.19 6.96 7.73
CA LEU A 165 3.77 6.06 8.73
C LEU A 165 4.01 6.76 10.09
N GLN A 166 3.66 8.05 10.18
CA GLN A 166 3.87 8.88 11.37
C GLN A 166 5.33 8.83 11.85
N MET A 167 6.26 9.08 10.95
CA MET A 167 7.70 9.12 11.21
C MET A 167 8.32 10.40 10.65
N ALA A 168 9.53 10.72 11.07
CA ALA A 168 10.29 11.82 10.47
C ALA A 168 10.72 11.48 9.03
N VAL A 169 10.80 12.50 8.16
CA VAL A 169 11.28 12.32 6.77
C VAL A 169 12.69 11.73 6.74
N GLY A 170 13.55 12.12 7.70
CA GLY A 170 14.89 11.56 7.87
C GLY A 170 14.85 10.06 8.17
N SER A 171 13.94 9.61 9.02
CA SER A 171 13.74 8.17 9.32
C SER A 171 13.29 7.39 8.09
N SER A 172 12.39 7.94 7.28
CA SER A 172 11.99 7.32 6.01
C SER A 172 13.19 7.13 5.07
N LYS A 173 14.05 8.16 4.93
CA LYS A 173 15.28 8.04 4.12
C LYS A 173 16.25 7.00 4.67
N ALA A 174 16.43 6.96 5.99
CA ALA A 174 17.30 6.00 6.66
C ALA A 174 16.81 4.55 6.47
N HIS A 175 15.50 4.31 6.64
CA HIS A 175 14.90 3.01 6.37
C HIS A 175 15.10 2.55 4.93
N LEU A 176 14.91 3.45 3.95
CA LEU A 176 15.11 3.12 2.55
C LEU A 176 16.59 2.78 2.26
N HIS A 177 17.51 3.60 2.76
CA HIS A 177 18.95 3.39 2.55
C HIS A 177 19.39 2.01 3.06
N ARG A 178 18.99 1.66 4.28
CA ARG A 178 19.31 0.35 4.87
C ARG A 178 18.62 -0.80 4.16
N ALA A 179 17.33 -0.66 3.84
CA ALA A 179 16.58 -1.70 3.13
C ALA A 179 17.17 -2.03 1.75
N ARG A 180 17.79 -1.05 1.07
CA ARG A 180 18.49 -1.27 -0.22
C ARG A 180 19.88 -1.90 -0.07
N GLY A 181 20.45 -1.87 1.14
CA GLY A 181 21.75 -2.47 1.44
C GLY A 181 21.69 -3.96 1.77
N LEU A 182 20.50 -4.54 1.84
CA LEU A 182 20.23 -5.96 2.07
C LEU A 182 19.99 -6.69 0.77
#